data_41d9f3c17fa7e7f34ff874d45edec299
#
_entry.id   41d9f3c17fa7e7f34ff874d45edec299
#
_cell.length_a   1.000
_cell.length_b   1.000
_cell.length_c   1.000
_cell.angle_alpha   90.00
_cell.angle_beta   90.00
_cell.angle_gamma   90.00
#
_symmetry.space_group_name_H-M   'P 1'
#
loop_
_entity.id
_entity.type
_entity.pdbx_description
1 polymer ?
#
loop_
_entity_poly.entity_id
_entity_poly.type
_entity_poly.pdbx_seq_one_letter_code
_entity_poly.pdbx_strand_id
1 'polypeptide(L)'
;LSLAAWAPAAPARVSLFDGRSLAGWQLVTCESEVQDGAIVLKSGNGLVQTARKYRDFVFECEWKALRTEKWDSGIYFRYDTITPPRPWPRRYQVNLRQGEEGSIPGHKETLTKGLFRDREWNSLKLTVRGATASLEVNGRLAWSIDGLEAPFEGHIGLQAEVAGGGQHLFRRIFLTEL
;
A
#
# COMPACT_ATOMS: atom_id res chain seq x y z
N LEU A 1 -36.52 -10.43 32.12
CA LEU A 1 -36.25 -10.28 30.67
C LEU A 1 -34.85 -9.74 30.51
N SER A 2 -33.90 -10.61 30.14
CA SER A 2 -32.49 -10.23 29.89
C SER A 2 -32.40 -9.71 28.42
N LEU A 3 -32.07 -8.44 28.27
CA LEU A 3 -31.69 -7.89 26.98
C LEU A 3 -30.27 -8.35 26.66
N ALA A 4 -30.12 -9.33 25.78
CA ALA A 4 -28.82 -9.69 25.24
C ALA A 4 -28.32 -8.49 24.40
N ALA A 5 -27.24 -7.86 24.86
CA ALA A 5 -26.58 -6.81 24.11
C ALA A 5 -25.99 -7.42 22.83
N TRP A 6 -26.43 -6.95 21.66
CA TRP A 6 -25.84 -7.30 20.37
C TRP A 6 -24.47 -6.65 20.29
N ALA A 7 -23.41 -7.41 20.46
CA ALA A 7 -22.07 -6.93 20.15
C ALA A 7 -21.93 -6.87 18.61
N PRO A 8 -21.45 -5.75 18.04
CA PRO A 8 -21.19 -5.68 16.60
C PRO A 8 -20.14 -6.75 16.23
N ALA A 9 -20.36 -7.40 15.09
CA ALA A 9 -19.39 -8.36 14.57
C ALA A 9 -18.05 -7.67 14.33
N ALA A 10 -16.94 -8.36 14.64
CA ALA A 10 -15.60 -7.84 14.35
C ALA A 10 -15.47 -7.55 12.84
N PRO A 11 -14.75 -6.47 12.44
CA PRO A 11 -14.53 -6.14 11.05
C PRO A 11 -13.92 -7.32 10.28
N ALA A 12 -14.51 -7.65 9.12
CA ALA A 12 -14.05 -8.78 8.33
C ALA A 12 -12.79 -8.43 7.53
N ARG A 13 -11.78 -9.29 7.61
CA ARG A 13 -10.60 -9.24 6.75
C ARG A 13 -10.95 -9.86 5.39
N VAL A 14 -10.90 -9.06 4.33
CA VAL A 14 -11.23 -9.49 2.97
C VAL A 14 -10.00 -9.51 2.08
N SER A 15 -9.96 -10.43 1.12
CA SER A 15 -8.91 -10.46 0.11
C SER A 15 -9.21 -9.40 -0.96
N LEU A 16 -8.25 -8.52 -1.25
CA LEU A 16 -8.30 -7.58 -2.36
C LEU A 16 -7.68 -8.14 -3.64
N PHE A 17 -6.99 -9.28 -3.55
CA PHE A 17 -6.33 -9.92 -4.69
C PHE A 17 -6.44 -11.44 -4.57
N ASP A 18 -7.01 -12.06 -5.59
CA ASP A 18 -7.29 -13.50 -5.63
C ASP A 18 -6.08 -14.36 -6.05
N GLY A 19 -4.95 -13.71 -6.41
CA GLY A 19 -3.76 -14.38 -6.92
C GLY A 19 -3.85 -14.79 -8.40
N ARG A 20 -4.93 -14.44 -9.10
CA ARG A 20 -5.22 -14.90 -10.47
C ARG A 20 -5.57 -13.79 -11.44
N SER A 21 -6.22 -12.73 -10.95
CA SER A 21 -6.73 -11.66 -11.79
C SER A 21 -6.57 -10.29 -11.11
N LEU A 22 -6.65 -9.22 -11.90
CA LEU A 22 -6.72 -7.85 -11.42
C LEU A 22 -8.17 -7.36 -11.21
N ALA A 23 -9.11 -8.28 -10.99
CA ALA A 23 -10.49 -7.90 -10.65
C ALA A 23 -10.52 -7.04 -9.40
N GLY A 24 -11.23 -5.90 -9.45
CA GLY A 24 -11.25 -4.91 -8.37
C GLY A 24 -10.08 -3.91 -8.36
N TRP A 25 -9.18 -4.01 -9.35
CA TRP A 25 -8.07 -3.09 -9.56
C TRP A 25 -8.21 -2.34 -10.89
N GLN A 26 -7.65 -1.15 -10.96
CA GLN A 26 -7.58 -0.31 -12.15
C GLN A 26 -6.12 0.04 -12.46
N LEU A 27 -5.75 -0.03 -13.73
CA LEU A 27 -4.43 0.40 -14.22
C LEU A 27 -4.51 1.87 -14.62
N VAL A 28 -3.67 2.69 -14.05
CA VAL A 28 -3.55 4.11 -14.35
C VAL A 28 -2.14 4.38 -14.86
N THR A 29 -2.01 4.64 -16.15
CA THR A 29 -0.74 4.98 -16.84
C THR A 29 0.41 3.99 -16.62
N CYS A 30 0.10 2.74 -16.37
CA CYS A 30 1.08 1.65 -16.24
C CYS A 30 0.52 0.34 -16.80
N GLU A 31 1.41 -0.62 -16.99
CA GLU A 31 1.06 -2.00 -17.31
C GLU A 31 1.41 -2.92 -16.15
N SER A 32 0.53 -3.85 -15.90
CA SER A 32 0.70 -4.85 -14.85
C SER A 32 0.08 -6.18 -15.29
N GLU A 33 0.58 -7.27 -14.76
CA GLU A 33 0.03 -8.61 -14.98
C GLU A 33 0.06 -9.42 -13.69
N VAL A 34 -0.59 -10.57 -13.71
CA VAL A 34 -0.51 -11.55 -12.63
C VAL A 34 0.43 -12.67 -13.05
N GLN A 35 1.46 -12.94 -12.26
CA GLN A 35 2.40 -14.03 -12.46
C GLN A 35 2.68 -14.72 -11.12
N ASP A 36 2.56 -16.04 -11.09
CA ASP A 36 2.87 -16.87 -9.91
C ASP A 36 2.16 -16.41 -8.61
N GLY A 37 0.90 -15.99 -8.74
CA GLY A 37 0.12 -15.51 -7.59
C GLY A 37 0.49 -14.12 -7.08
N ALA A 38 1.22 -13.34 -7.86
CA ALA A 38 1.60 -11.97 -7.54
C ALA A 38 1.22 -10.99 -8.65
N ILE A 39 0.90 -9.76 -8.28
CA ILE A 39 0.82 -8.62 -9.19
C ILE A 39 2.24 -8.19 -9.53
N VAL A 40 2.58 -8.18 -10.81
CA VAL A 40 3.85 -7.69 -11.34
C VAL A 40 3.64 -6.30 -11.93
N LEU A 41 4.33 -5.29 -11.41
CA LEU A 41 4.39 -3.96 -12.03
C LEU A 41 5.40 -4.03 -13.19
N LYS A 42 4.91 -4.04 -14.44
CA LYS A 42 5.74 -4.33 -15.63
C LYS A 42 6.37 -3.12 -16.27
N SER A 43 5.60 -2.08 -16.48
CA SER A 43 6.05 -0.89 -17.22
C SER A 43 5.23 0.35 -16.85
N GLY A 44 5.77 1.50 -17.20
CA GLY A 44 5.12 2.79 -17.06
C GLY A 44 5.34 3.46 -15.71
N ASN A 45 4.87 4.70 -15.64
CA ASN A 45 4.83 5.51 -14.42
C ASN A 45 3.36 5.74 -14.08
N GLY A 46 2.90 5.09 -13.02
CA GLY A 46 1.49 5.14 -12.65
C GLY A 46 1.14 4.26 -11.48
N LEU A 47 -0.10 3.80 -11.42
CA LEU A 47 -0.63 3.06 -10.29
C LEU A 47 -1.47 1.86 -10.74
N VAL A 48 -1.32 0.74 -10.03
CA VAL A 48 -2.33 -0.29 -9.93
C VAL A 48 -3.15 0.04 -8.68
N GLN A 49 -4.34 0.61 -8.86
CA GLN A 49 -5.14 1.12 -7.75
C GLN A 49 -6.42 0.31 -7.53
N THR A 50 -6.91 0.32 -6.28
CA THR A 50 -8.22 -0.25 -5.97
C THR A 50 -9.34 0.47 -6.73
N ALA A 51 -10.32 -0.27 -7.24
CA ALA A 51 -11.51 0.35 -7.87
C ALA A 51 -12.38 1.09 -6.84
N ARG A 52 -12.42 0.59 -5.59
CA ARG A 52 -13.10 1.23 -4.46
C ARG A 52 -12.16 2.16 -3.70
N LYS A 53 -12.76 3.14 -3.03
CA LYS A 53 -12.11 4.01 -2.04
C LYS A 53 -12.36 3.48 -0.63
N TYR A 54 -11.45 3.79 0.28
CA TYR A 54 -11.49 3.37 1.68
C TYR A 54 -11.16 4.55 2.59
N ARG A 55 -11.81 4.58 3.75
CA ARG A 55 -11.64 5.65 4.75
C ARG A 55 -10.68 5.21 5.87
N ASP A 56 -11.14 4.34 6.73
CA ASP A 56 -10.40 3.78 7.85
C ASP A 56 -10.19 2.29 7.61
N PHE A 57 -8.96 1.82 7.66
CA PHE A 57 -8.66 0.44 7.26
C PHE A 57 -7.35 -0.07 7.84
N VAL A 58 -7.23 -1.39 7.81
CA VAL A 58 -5.95 -2.10 7.86
C VAL A 58 -5.71 -2.70 6.48
N PHE A 59 -4.62 -2.30 5.83
CA PHE A 59 -4.16 -2.85 4.56
C PHE A 59 -2.92 -3.71 4.80
N GLU A 60 -2.95 -4.94 4.31
CA GLU A 60 -1.87 -5.90 4.46
C GLU A 60 -1.44 -6.39 3.08
N CYS A 61 -0.14 -6.50 2.86
CA CYS A 61 0.42 -7.12 1.66
C CYS A 61 1.80 -7.70 1.91
N GLU A 62 2.27 -8.51 0.97
CA GLU A 62 3.69 -8.84 0.82
C GLU A 62 4.23 -8.16 -0.43
N TRP A 63 5.41 -7.56 -0.30
CA TRP A 63 6.11 -6.84 -1.36
C TRP A 63 7.53 -7.35 -1.54
N LYS A 64 8.01 -7.32 -2.80
CA LYS A 64 9.37 -7.67 -3.17
C LYS A 64 9.83 -6.84 -4.36
N ALA A 65 11.03 -6.22 -4.27
CA ALA A 65 11.74 -5.64 -5.40
C ALA A 65 12.45 -6.73 -6.21
N LEU A 66 12.43 -6.62 -7.54
CA LEU A 66 13.15 -7.53 -8.44
C LEU A 66 14.55 -7.05 -8.79
N ARG A 67 14.80 -5.72 -8.75
CA ARG A 67 16.13 -5.15 -8.97
C ARG A 67 17.05 -5.44 -7.80
N THR A 68 18.33 -5.45 -8.08
CA THR A 68 19.39 -5.62 -7.06
C THR A 68 19.75 -4.32 -6.35
N GLU A 69 19.49 -3.19 -7.00
CA GLU A 69 19.79 -1.85 -6.50
C GLU A 69 18.91 -0.79 -7.15
N LYS A 70 18.82 0.38 -6.54
CA LYS A 70 18.10 1.55 -7.06
C LYS A 70 16.63 1.26 -7.40
N TRP A 71 15.99 0.40 -6.60
CA TRP A 71 14.56 0.17 -6.76
C TRP A 71 13.76 1.34 -6.19
N ASP A 72 12.60 1.60 -6.79
CA ASP A 72 11.66 2.62 -6.35
C ASP A 72 10.24 2.19 -6.64
N SER A 73 9.41 2.23 -5.64
CA SER A 73 7.98 1.97 -5.66
C SER A 73 7.31 2.60 -4.44
N GLY A 74 6.05 2.34 -4.22
CA GLY A 74 5.35 2.81 -3.05
C GLY A 74 3.91 2.29 -2.97
N ILE A 75 3.32 2.46 -1.80
CA ILE A 75 1.90 2.21 -1.57
C ILE A 75 1.25 3.55 -1.26
N TYR A 76 0.51 4.10 -2.21
CA TYR A 76 -0.29 5.31 -2.02
C TYR A 76 -1.60 4.97 -1.32
N PHE A 77 -2.09 5.88 -0.50
CA PHE A 77 -3.37 5.70 0.19
C PHE A 77 -4.09 7.03 0.41
N ARG A 78 -5.43 6.96 0.49
CA ARG A 78 -6.31 8.12 0.71
C ARG A 78 -6.11 9.26 -0.30
N TYR A 79 -5.92 8.92 -1.56
CA TYR A 79 -5.95 9.91 -2.65
C TYR A 79 -7.21 9.72 -3.49
N ASP A 80 -7.68 10.80 -4.07
CA ASP A 80 -8.86 10.81 -4.94
C ASP A 80 -8.48 10.85 -6.41
N THR A 81 -7.59 11.78 -6.76
CA THR A 81 -7.18 12.02 -8.15
C THR A 81 -5.67 12.20 -8.26
N ILE A 82 -5.18 11.94 -9.48
CA ILE A 82 -3.81 12.25 -9.88
C ILE A 82 -3.87 13.49 -10.77
N THR A 83 -3.18 14.56 -10.37
CA THR A 83 -3.18 15.83 -11.09
C THR A 83 -2.01 15.88 -12.08
N PRO A 84 -2.26 15.85 -13.41
CA PRO A 84 -1.22 16.02 -14.40
C PRO A 84 -0.40 17.30 -14.18
N PRO A 85 0.90 17.30 -14.52
CA PRO A 85 1.66 16.26 -15.21
C PRO A 85 2.23 15.15 -14.30
N ARG A 86 1.85 15.11 -13.03
CA ARG A 86 2.34 14.10 -12.10
C ARG A 86 1.77 12.73 -12.46
N PRO A 87 2.56 11.66 -12.47
CA PRO A 87 2.06 10.30 -12.67
C PRO A 87 1.50 9.69 -11.38
N TRP A 88 1.74 10.31 -10.22
CA TRP A 88 1.33 9.83 -8.89
C TRP A 88 0.68 10.93 -8.05
N PRO A 89 -0.12 10.56 -7.02
CA PRO A 89 -0.67 11.51 -6.06
C PRO A 89 0.42 12.31 -5.33
N ARG A 90 0.03 13.43 -4.76
CA ARG A 90 0.96 14.23 -3.91
C ARG A 90 1.29 13.52 -2.61
N ARG A 91 0.28 12.80 -2.04
CA ARG A 91 0.32 12.13 -0.73
C ARG A 91 -0.93 11.24 -0.57
N TYR A 92 -0.93 10.31 0.37
CA TYR A 92 0.20 9.86 1.17
C TYR A 92 0.80 8.61 0.54
N GLN A 93 2.07 8.35 0.80
CA GLN A 93 2.79 7.21 0.27
C GLN A 93 3.60 6.54 1.38
N VAL A 94 3.44 5.24 1.56
CA VAL A 94 4.47 4.41 2.18
C VAL A 94 5.50 4.16 1.09
N ASN A 95 6.68 4.77 1.23
CA ASN A 95 7.74 4.70 0.25
C ASN A 95 8.38 3.31 0.23
N LEU A 96 8.70 2.81 -0.94
CA LEU A 96 9.40 1.54 -1.15
C LEU A 96 10.66 1.74 -2.01
N ARG A 97 11.26 2.92 -1.89
CA ARG A 97 12.53 3.27 -2.51
C ARG A 97 13.68 2.73 -1.66
N GLN A 98 14.71 2.20 -2.32
CA GLN A 98 15.90 1.67 -1.66
C GLN A 98 16.53 2.69 -0.70
N GLY A 99 16.68 2.28 0.57
CA GLY A 99 17.22 3.11 1.65
C GLY A 99 16.19 4.01 2.35
N GLU A 100 14.97 4.08 1.84
CA GLU A 100 13.85 4.86 2.41
C GLU A 100 12.59 4.00 2.61
N GLU A 101 12.72 2.66 2.51
CA GLU A 101 11.59 1.74 2.57
C GLU A 101 10.79 1.94 3.86
N GLY A 102 9.48 2.01 3.72
CA GLY A 102 8.54 2.17 4.82
C GLY A 102 8.35 3.61 5.29
N SER A 103 9.14 4.58 4.81
CA SER A 103 8.97 5.97 5.21
C SER A 103 7.76 6.64 4.54
N ILE A 104 7.28 7.70 5.15
CA ILE A 104 6.33 8.65 4.55
C ILE A 104 7.10 9.91 4.16
N PRO A 105 7.18 10.27 2.86
CA PRO A 105 7.84 11.48 2.43
C PRO A 105 7.35 12.73 3.17
N GLY A 106 8.29 13.49 3.73
CA GLY A 106 7.99 14.66 4.56
C GLY A 106 7.87 14.38 6.07
N HIS A 107 7.84 13.12 6.49
CA HIS A 107 7.74 12.69 7.89
C HIS A 107 9.02 11.98 8.33
N LYS A 108 9.99 12.73 8.85
CA LYS A 108 11.32 12.19 9.25
C LYS A 108 11.22 11.11 10.35
N GLU A 109 10.19 11.18 11.18
CA GLU A 109 9.88 10.21 12.24
C GLU A 109 9.50 8.84 11.69
N THR A 110 9.21 8.73 10.40
CA THR A 110 8.85 7.47 9.74
C THR A 110 10.03 6.75 9.08
N LEU A 111 11.25 7.28 9.20
CA LEU A 111 12.44 6.63 8.66
C LEU A 111 12.68 5.31 9.39
N THR A 112 12.68 4.22 8.62
CA THR A 112 12.95 2.86 9.12
C THR A 112 14.35 2.44 8.75
N LYS A 113 15.02 1.67 9.61
CA LYS A 113 16.30 1.04 9.30
C LYS A 113 16.30 -0.42 9.73
N GLY A 114 16.77 -1.31 8.86
CA GLY A 114 16.96 -2.72 9.19
C GLY A 114 15.69 -3.53 9.41
N LEU A 115 14.53 -3.04 8.99
CA LEU A 115 13.27 -3.78 9.05
C LEU A 115 12.96 -4.52 7.76
N PHE A 116 13.43 -4.02 6.62
CA PHE A 116 13.27 -4.63 5.32
C PHE A 116 14.42 -5.57 4.98
N ARG A 117 14.10 -6.60 4.21
CA ARG A 117 15.03 -7.59 3.68
C ARG A 117 15.14 -7.38 2.17
N ASP A 118 16.34 -7.09 1.72
CA ASP A 118 16.62 -6.83 0.31
C ASP A 118 16.26 -8.02 -0.57
N ARG A 119 15.46 -7.80 -1.62
CA ARG A 119 15.07 -8.81 -2.60
C ARG A 119 14.33 -10.03 -2.03
N GLU A 120 13.90 -9.95 -0.80
CA GLU A 120 13.04 -10.95 -0.16
C GLU A 120 11.59 -10.44 -0.09
N TRP A 121 10.68 -11.36 0.20
CA TRP A 121 9.32 -10.98 0.53
C TRP A 121 9.28 -10.29 1.89
N ASN A 122 8.73 -9.09 1.90
CA ASN A 122 8.50 -8.32 3.11
C ASN A 122 7.00 -8.17 3.34
N SER A 123 6.54 -8.47 4.54
CA SER A 123 5.16 -8.23 4.93
C SER A 123 5.00 -6.80 5.44
N LEU A 124 3.98 -6.11 4.94
CA LEU A 124 3.59 -4.78 5.39
C LEU A 124 2.15 -4.81 5.90
N LYS A 125 1.92 -4.11 7.02
CA LYS A 125 0.59 -3.88 7.56
C LYS A 125 0.44 -2.40 7.89
N LEU A 126 -0.32 -1.71 7.07
CA LEU A 126 -0.63 -0.29 7.21
C LEU A 126 -2.01 -0.14 7.86
N THR A 127 -2.06 0.46 9.03
CA THR A 127 -3.31 0.82 9.71
C THR A 127 -3.54 2.31 9.58
N VAL A 128 -4.70 2.71 9.09
CA VAL A 128 -5.09 4.12 8.91
C VAL A 128 -6.45 4.34 9.54
N ARG A 129 -6.51 5.29 10.50
CA ARG A 129 -7.76 5.61 11.21
C ARG A 129 -7.81 7.12 11.52
N GLY A 130 -8.86 7.80 11.04
CA GLY A 130 -8.96 9.25 11.22
C GLY A 130 -7.70 9.95 10.71
N ALA A 131 -7.07 10.75 11.55
CA ALA A 131 -5.84 11.46 11.21
C ALA A 131 -4.55 10.68 11.56
N THR A 132 -4.66 9.40 11.94
CA THR A 132 -3.50 8.59 12.36
C THR A 132 -3.17 7.49 11.36
N ALA A 133 -1.89 7.13 11.29
CA ALA A 133 -1.43 5.94 10.60
C ALA A 133 -0.31 5.24 11.36
N SER A 134 -0.21 3.93 11.19
CA SER A 134 0.92 3.14 11.68
C SER A 134 1.31 2.08 10.66
N LEU A 135 2.59 1.73 10.63
CA LEU A 135 3.16 0.69 9.78
C LEU A 135 3.85 -0.38 10.61
N GLU A 136 3.51 -1.62 10.35
CA GLU A 136 4.29 -2.78 10.78
C GLU A 136 5.00 -3.38 9.55
N VAL A 137 6.26 -3.74 9.71
CA VAL A 137 7.09 -4.40 8.69
C VAL A 137 7.63 -5.69 9.27
N ASN A 138 7.39 -6.81 8.58
CA ASN A 138 7.82 -8.14 9.02
C ASN A 138 7.42 -8.45 10.49
N GLY A 139 6.20 -8.03 10.88
CA GLY A 139 5.63 -8.23 12.20
C GLY A 139 6.16 -7.29 13.29
N ARG A 140 6.95 -6.27 12.94
CA ARG A 140 7.48 -5.28 13.88
C ARG A 140 6.92 -3.90 13.59
N LEU A 141 6.48 -3.19 14.62
CA LEU A 141 6.06 -1.80 14.50
C LEU A 141 7.24 -0.94 14.04
N ALA A 142 7.09 -0.32 12.89
CA ALA A 142 8.06 0.62 12.33
C ALA A 142 7.85 2.03 12.88
N TRP A 143 6.60 2.51 12.80
CA TRP A 143 6.22 3.84 13.27
C TRP A 143 4.70 3.95 13.46
N SER A 144 4.31 5.00 14.20
CA SER A 144 2.96 5.52 14.30
C SER A 144 3.01 7.03 14.24
N ILE A 145 2.16 7.63 13.40
CA ILE A 145 2.10 9.08 13.18
C ILE A 145 0.67 9.59 13.35
N ASP A 146 0.56 10.85 13.65
CA ASP A 146 -0.69 11.62 13.73
C ASP A 146 -0.63 12.82 12.79
N GLY A 147 -1.76 13.49 12.59
CA GLY A 147 -1.84 14.71 11.79
C GLY A 147 -1.96 14.49 10.29
N LEU A 148 -2.42 13.32 9.84
CA LEU A 148 -2.81 13.14 8.44
C LEU A 148 -3.93 14.13 8.09
N GLU A 149 -3.77 14.78 6.93
CA GLU A 149 -4.74 15.73 6.42
C GLU A 149 -5.70 15.08 5.43
N ALA A 150 -6.82 15.74 5.17
CA ALA A 150 -7.78 15.36 4.15
C ALA A 150 -7.11 15.23 2.74
N PRO A 151 -7.68 14.37 1.88
CA PRO A 151 -8.91 13.60 2.06
C PRO A 151 -8.75 12.42 3.02
N PHE A 152 -9.81 12.12 3.79
CA PHE A 152 -9.82 10.97 4.72
C PHE A 152 -10.39 9.70 4.09
N GLU A 153 -10.74 9.74 2.82
CA GLU A 153 -11.19 8.61 2.02
C GLU A 153 -10.55 8.68 0.64
N GLY A 154 -10.13 7.55 0.09
CA GLY A 154 -9.52 7.51 -1.21
C GLY A 154 -9.07 6.11 -1.61
N HIS A 155 -8.45 6.02 -2.79
CA HIS A 155 -7.90 4.78 -3.31
C HIS A 155 -6.66 4.33 -2.53
N ILE A 156 -6.34 3.05 -2.68
CA ILE A 156 -5.03 2.48 -2.35
C ILE A 156 -4.39 2.10 -3.68
N GLY A 157 -3.14 2.50 -3.89
CA GLY A 157 -2.44 2.30 -5.17
C GLY A 157 -1.02 1.78 -4.99
N LEU A 158 -0.64 0.82 -5.81
CA LEU A 158 0.70 0.26 -5.90
C LEU A 158 1.44 1.01 -7.01
N GLN A 159 2.55 1.67 -6.67
CA GLN A 159 3.28 2.56 -7.60
C GLN A 159 4.12 1.76 -8.57
N ALA A 160 3.88 1.96 -9.85
CA ALA A 160 4.78 1.59 -10.94
C ALA A 160 5.68 2.77 -11.30
N GLU A 161 6.98 2.53 -11.27
CA GLU A 161 8.05 3.42 -11.75
C GLU A 161 9.08 2.58 -12.50
N VAL A 162 8.64 1.81 -13.50
CA VAL A 162 9.41 0.70 -14.01
C VAL A 162 10.66 1.14 -14.78
N ALA A 163 10.63 2.25 -15.48
CA ALA A 163 11.82 2.76 -16.18
C ALA A 163 12.92 3.20 -15.20
N GLY A 164 12.57 3.83 -14.06
CA GLY A 164 13.50 4.31 -13.05
C GLY A 164 13.69 3.33 -11.89
N GLY A 165 12.61 2.87 -11.30
CA GLY A 165 12.57 2.08 -10.06
C GLY A 165 12.55 0.57 -10.22
N GLY A 166 12.42 0.06 -11.46
CA GLY A 166 12.39 -1.37 -11.75
C GLY A 166 11.05 -2.05 -11.45
N GLN A 167 11.00 -3.34 -11.69
CA GLN A 167 9.80 -4.15 -11.48
C GLN A 167 9.65 -4.58 -10.01
N HIS A 168 8.41 -4.62 -9.56
CA HIS A 168 8.03 -5.01 -8.20
C HIS A 168 6.92 -6.04 -8.21
N LEU A 169 6.90 -6.86 -7.17
CA LEU A 169 5.89 -7.88 -6.94
C LEU A 169 5.09 -7.54 -5.68
N PHE A 170 3.76 -7.70 -5.78
CA PHE A 170 2.84 -7.63 -4.64
C PHE A 170 1.95 -8.86 -4.60
N ARG A 171 1.74 -9.44 -3.42
CA ARG A 171 0.85 -10.58 -3.22
C ARG A 171 0.22 -10.57 -1.83
N ARG A 172 -0.71 -11.51 -1.58
CA ARG A 172 -1.38 -11.68 -0.27
C ARG A 172 -1.95 -10.36 0.23
N ILE A 173 -2.72 -9.70 -0.63
CA ILE A 173 -3.25 -8.37 -0.38
C ILE A 173 -4.62 -8.49 0.28
N PHE A 174 -4.73 -7.98 1.49
CA PHE A 174 -5.95 -8.03 2.29
C PHE A 174 -6.30 -6.64 2.83
N LEU A 175 -7.57 -6.48 3.17
CA LEU A 175 -8.07 -5.26 3.79
C LEU A 175 -9.11 -5.59 4.86
N THR A 176 -9.07 -4.84 5.93
CA THR A 176 -10.10 -4.78 6.97
C THR A 176 -10.58 -3.35 7.06
N GLU A 177 -11.85 -3.07 6.78
CA GLU A 177 -12.46 -1.75 7.04
C GLU A 177 -12.72 -1.61 8.55
N LEU A 178 -12.40 -0.44 9.14
CA LEU A 178 -12.44 -0.20 10.59
C LEU A 178 -13.64 0.66 11.02
#